data_7aee3853d9352d64fe3c563f50c1221e
#
_entry.id   7aee3853d9352d64fe3c563f50c1221e
#
_cell.length_a   1.000
_cell.length_b   1.000
_cell.length_c   1.000
_cell.angle_alpha   90.00
_cell.angle_beta   90.00
_cell.angle_gamma   90.00
#
_symmetry.space_group_name_H-M   'P 1'
#
loop_
_entity.id
_entity.type
_entity.pdbx_description
1 polymer ?
#
loop_
_entity_poly.entity_id
_entity_poly.type
_entity_poly.pdbx_seq_one_letter_code
_entity_poly.pdbx_strand_id
1 'polypeptide(L)'
;GSVGDGAPTSPTVSCMTYQKSAAMDAPAGIDQEEAVRERMMRYTVAGMFFVGFAGKGIRGIFGDIGSLVPMLILLAAFVVLFRSSGRSLLLRRFPTTISMFVLWCAVTCIWSIDPALSAQYWVVQSALTLVAIAVSVALPLTDLVESLILSFQWIIASSFILELVVAVIVRGPLAPPTLWGRGHLPASSYWVDGRLFEGGPIQGFPGNRNPLAFIALLLAVCLVLRWMQTRRALPSTLAWLAACGVTLLLTQSATVALSTAGCLTVVVGLVVQRRVPVHLRLRVVGIFTGTGVIAAVIAFFARHWIADAFGRSPDMSGRSIIWHSAAPLIAERPLGGWGWFIGWPTWLEPFAGLVVRQDGTSTNQAHNAYVEAALTTGCVGAFLATAAIIWTLFRVVKVAVAHIDDNLWDVIPAVLMIAMFIQSFTESRLLFEGNWMLFVIIATWVKVRGEVPIVWPSAARQYLEYS
;
A
#
# COMPACT_ATOMS: atom_id res chain seq x y z
N GLY A 1 -11.07 39.88 77.50
CA GLY A 1 -11.74 39.02 76.56
C GLY A 1 -11.26 39.29 75.14
N SER A 2 -10.37 38.53 74.64
CA SER A 2 -9.87 38.60 73.24
C SER A 2 -10.47 37.47 72.47
N VAL A 3 -11.20 37.83 71.46
CA VAL A 3 -11.74 36.90 70.46
C VAL A 3 -10.66 36.62 69.43
N GLY A 4 -10.23 35.36 69.25
CA GLY A 4 -9.32 34.94 68.22
C GLY A 4 -10.02 34.53 66.94
N ASP A 5 -9.70 35.19 65.86
CA ASP A 5 -10.10 34.85 64.51
C ASP A 5 -9.33 33.63 64.00
N GLY A 6 -10.08 32.51 63.82
CA GLY A 6 -9.56 31.32 63.14
C GLY A 6 -9.92 31.36 61.66
N ALA A 7 -8.94 31.65 60.83
CA ALA A 7 -9.04 31.47 59.40
C ALA A 7 -9.02 29.98 59.00
N PRO A 8 -9.85 29.52 58.04
CA PRO A 8 -9.80 28.15 57.59
C PRO A 8 -8.64 27.90 56.66
N THR A 9 -7.78 26.96 57.08
CA THR A 9 -6.66 26.44 56.28
C THR A 9 -7.23 25.66 55.10
N SER A 10 -6.96 26.14 53.91
CA SER A 10 -7.17 25.41 52.64
C SER A 10 -6.34 24.10 52.62
N PRO A 11 -6.88 22.97 52.16
CA PRO A 11 -6.09 21.77 51.99
C PRO A 11 -5.15 21.97 50.81
N THR A 12 -3.85 21.97 51.12
CA THR A 12 -2.76 21.80 50.14
C THR A 12 -3.00 20.50 49.40
N VAL A 13 -3.38 20.61 48.12
CA VAL A 13 -3.35 19.52 47.18
C VAL A 13 -1.89 19.10 47.04
N SER A 14 -1.52 18.04 47.75
CA SER A 14 -0.25 17.34 47.57
C SER A 14 -0.21 16.85 46.13
N CYS A 15 0.62 17.53 45.34
CA CYS A 15 1.04 17.05 44.01
C CYS A 15 1.66 15.66 44.23
N MET A 16 0.92 14.60 43.96
CA MET A 16 1.46 13.24 43.89
C MET A 16 2.49 13.25 42.76
N THR A 17 3.70 13.60 43.10
CA THR A 17 4.90 13.13 42.45
C THR A 17 4.75 11.60 42.41
N TYR A 18 4.37 11.09 41.23
CA TYR A 18 4.50 9.67 40.89
C TYR A 18 6.00 9.39 40.98
N GLN A 19 6.41 9.07 42.21
CA GLN A 19 7.74 8.57 42.47
C GLN A 19 7.99 7.44 41.49
N LYS A 20 9.02 7.58 40.67
CA LYS A 20 9.78 6.49 40.06
C LYS A 20 10.14 5.50 41.18
N SER A 21 9.18 4.70 41.60
CA SER A 21 9.40 3.59 42.48
C SER A 21 9.88 2.44 41.63
N ALA A 22 11.09 2.04 41.92
CA ALA A 22 11.73 0.80 41.53
C ALA A 22 11.69 0.51 40.03
N ALA A 23 12.56 1.19 39.25
CA ALA A 23 13.29 0.46 38.26
C ALA A 23 14.03 -0.67 39.00
N MET A 24 13.36 -1.79 39.19
CA MET A 24 14.04 -3.06 39.38
C MET A 24 14.93 -3.16 38.15
N ASP A 25 16.23 -3.16 38.37
CA ASP A 25 17.23 -3.41 37.35
C ASP A 25 16.88 -4.69 36.59
N ALA A 26 16.13 -4.57 35.50
CA ALA A 26 16.02 -5.64 34.54
C ALA A 26 17.47 -5.92 34.11
N PRO A 27 17.93 -7.17 34.14
CA PRO A 27 19.30 -7.47 33.78
C PRO A 27 19.56 -6.93 32.38
N ALA A 28 20.64 -6.17 32.19
CA ALA A 28 21.02 -5.47 30.97
C ALA A 28 20.99 -6.35 29.70
N GLY A 29 20.95 -7.68 29.86
CA GLY A 29 20.79 -8.65 28.79
C GLY A 29 19.38 -8.75 28.22
N ILE A 30 18.31 -8.56 29.00
CA ILE A 30 16.92 -8.68 28.52
C ILE A 30 16.56 -7.55 27.57
N ASP A 31 16.98 -6.32 27.87
CA ASP A 31 16.76 -5.14 27.02
C ASP A 31 17.50 -5.30 25.68
N GLN A 32 18.67 -5.92 25.69
CA GLN A 32 19.50 -6.10 24.50
C GLN A 32 18.92 -7.20 23.58
N GLU A 33 18.42 -8.30 24.13
CA GLU A 33 17.74 -9.36 23.37
C GLU A 33 16.43 -8.84 22.74
N GLU A 34 15.67 -8.04 23.47
CA GLU A 34 14.43 -7.44 22.96
C GLU A 34 14.73 -6.48 21.78
N ALA A 35 15.71 -5.62 21.92
CA ALA A 35 16.14 -4.70 20.86
C ALA A 35 16.63 -5.44 19.60
N VAL A 36 17.36 -6.55 19.77
CA VAL A 36 17.80 -7.41 18.66
C VAL A 36 16.59 -8.07 17.98
N ARG A 37 15.65 -8.63 18.75
CA ARG A 37 14.44 -9.24 18.22
C ARG A 37 13.59 -8.25 17.43
N GLU A 38 13.38 -7.04 17.93
CA GLU A 38 12.63 -5.99 17.23
C GLU A 38 13.32 -5.58 15.93
N ARG A 39 14.64 -5.47 15.94
CA ARG A 39 15.43 -5.21 14.73
C ARG A 39 15.28 -6.32 13.71
N MET A 40 15.40 -7.59 14.14
CA MET A 40 15.19 -8.76 13.26
C MET A 40 13.79 -8.78 12.68
N MET A 41 12.77 -8.48 13.48
CA MET A 41 11.38 -8.39 13.04
C MET A 41 11.23 -7.33 11.93
N ARG A 42 11.80 -6.13 12.10
CA ARG A 42 11.77 -5.05 11.07
C ARG A 42 12.42 -5.50 9.76
N TYR A 43 13.60 -6.12 9.80
CA TYR A 43 14.26 -6.64 8.59
C TYR A 43 13.47 -7.76 7.92
N THR A 44 12.88 -8.66 8.70
CA THR A 44 12.03 -9.73 8.17
C THR A 44 10.81 -9.16 7.46
N VAL A 45 10.12 -8.19 8.07
CA VAL A 45 8.97 -7.51 7.46
C VAL A 45 9.39 -6.70 6.23
N ALA A 46 10.55 -6.03 6.25
CA ALA A 46 11.10 -5.34 5.07
C ALA A 46 11.37 -6.33 3.92
N GLY A 47 11.90 -7.51 4.22
CA GLY A 47 12.06 -8.60 3.24
C GLY A 47 10.73 -9.08 2.67
N MET A 48 9.70 -9.23 3.51
CA MET A 48 8.35 -9.61 3.06
C MET A 48 7.73 -8.55 2.13
N PHE A 49 7.89 -7.27 2.44
CA PHE A 49 7.50 -6.18 1.54
C PHE A 49 8.31 -6.24 0.23
N PHE A 50 9.62 -6.47 0.30
CA PHE A 50 10.46 -6.60 -0.90
C PHE A 50 9.92 -7.70 -1.83
N VAL A 51 9.69 -8.90 -1.32
CA VAL A 51 9.15 -10.02 -2.11
C VAL A 51 7.75 -9.69 -2.65
N GLY A 52 6.89 -9.07 -1.84
CA GLY A 52 5.53 -8.72 -2.23
C GLY A 52 5.46 -7.64 -3.32
N PHE A 53 6.30 -6.60 -3.24
CA PHE A 53 6.30 -5.51 -4.22
C PHE A 53 7.14 -5.78 -5.47
N ALA A 54 8.18 -6.62 -5.36
CA ALA A 54 9.06 -6.99 -6.46
C ALA A 54 8.73 -8.36 -7.09
N GLY A 55 7.52 -8.88 -6.86
CA GLY A 55 7.11 -10.27 -7.17
C GLY A 55 7.40 -10.71 -8.61
N LYS A 56 7.23 -9.86 -9.64
CA LYS A 56 7.58 -10.24 -11.02
C LYS A 56 9.07 -10.47 -11.18
N GLY A 57 9.94 -9.66 -10.56
CA GLY A 57 11.38 -9.86 -10.57
C GLY A 57 11.79 -11.16 -9.86
N ILE A 58 11.20 -11.44 -8.71
CA ILE A 58 11.43 -12.69 -7.97
C ILE A 58 11.00 -13.90 -8.80
N ARG A 59 9.81 -13.86 -9.42
CA ARG A 59 9.35 -14.92 -10.33
C ARG A 59 10.24 -15.07 -11.57
N GLY A 60 10.76 -13.97 -12.08
CA GLY A 60 11.70 -13.97 -13.20
C GLY A 60 13.00 -14.72 -12.89
N ILE A 61 13.47 -14.69 -11.64
CA ILE A 61 14.68 -15.38 -11.20
C ILE A 61 14.40 -16.85 -10.87
N PHE A 62 13.36 -17.11 -10.07
CA PHE A 62 13.13 -18.42 -9.45
C PHE A 62 11.99 -19.23 -10.09
N GLY A 63 11.24 -18.63 -11.03
CA GLY A 63 9.99 -19.20 -11.56
C GLY A 63 8.83 -19.02 -10.58
N ASP A 64 7.64 -19.42 -11.00
CA ASP A 64 6.42 -19.22 -10.18
C ASP A 64 6.48 -20.01 -8.87
N ILE A 65 6.84 -21.30 -8.92
CA ILE A 65 6.95 -22.16 -7.73
C ILE A 65 8.16 -21.76 -6.88
N GLY A 66 9.34 -21.56 -7.49
CA GLY A 66 10.56 -21.18 -6.77
C GLY A 66 10.45 -19.83 -6.06
N SER A 67 9.60 -18.92 -6.56
CA SER A 67 9.35 -17.61 -5.93
C SER A 67 8.65 -17.70 -4.57
N LEU A 68 8.03 -18.84 -4.25
CA LEU A 68 7.46 -19.10 -2.93
C LEU A 68 8.53 -19.33 -1.86
N VAL A 69 9.71 -19.82 -2.23
CA VAL A 69 10.79 -20.17 -1.28
C VAL A 69 11.23 -18.97 -0.42
N PRO A 70 11.65 -17.83 -1.01
CA PRO A 70 12.04 -16.67 -0.20
C PRO A 70 10.88 -16.17 0.69
N MET A 71 9.64 -16.22 0.25
CA MET A 71 8.49 -15.83 1.05
C MET A 71 8.26 -16.81 2.21
N LEU A 72 8.40 -18.12 1.99
CA LEU A 72 8.25 -19.14 3.04
C LEU A 72 9.36 -19.04 4.10
N ILE A 73 10.60 -18.74 3.70
CA ILE A 73 11.72 -18.52 4.63
C ILE A 73 11.42 -17.30 5.51
N LEU A 74 10.99 -16.18 4.90
CA LEU A 74 10.65 -14.97 5.63
C LEU A 74 9.43 -15.18 6.54
N LEU A 75 8.44 -15.94 6.08
CA LEU A 75 7.27 -16.31 6.88
C LEU A 75 7.67 -17.15 8.09
N ALA A 76 8.54 -18.15 7.91
CA ALA A 76 9.03 -18.99 9.01
C ALA A 76 9.78 -18.14 10.05
N ALA A 77 10.69 -17.27 9.62
CA ALA A 77 11.40 -16.33 10.48
C ALA A 77 10.42 -15.41 11.22
N PHE A 78 9.42 -14.86 10.52
CA PHE A 78 8.40 -14.01 11.12
C PHE A 78 7.59 -14.76 12.18
N VAL A 79 7.14 -15.99 11.92
CA VAL A 79 6.36 -16.81 12.86
C VAL A 79 7.18 -17.08 14.15
N VAL A 80 8.46 -17.41 14.02
CA VAL A 80 9.34 -17.60 15.18
C VAL A 80 9.44 -16.33 16.02
N LEU A 81 9.73 -15.18 15.37
CA LEU A 81 9.85 -13.88 16.03
C LEU A 81 8.51 -13.42 16.63
N PHE A 82 7.40 -13.67 15.96
CA PHE A 82 6.07 -13.34 16.45
C PHE A 82 5.69 -14.13 17.70
N ARG A 83 5.96 -15.44 17.70
CA ARG A 83 5.72 -16.30 18.88
C ARG A 83 6.58 -15.88 20.06
N SER A 84 7.86 -15.56 19.84
CA SER A 84 8.75 -15.11 20.91
C SER A 84 8.40 -13.74 21.49
N SER A 85 7.58 -12.94 20.78
CA SER A 85 7.13 -11.63 21.25
C SER A 85 5.97 -11.68 22.26
N GLY A 86 5.38 -12.84 22.51
CA GLY A 86 4.22 -13.03 23.40
C GLY A 86 2.92 -12.36 22.90
N ARG A 87 2.92 -11.81 21.69
CA ARG A 87 1.74 -11.16 21.10
C ARG A 87 0.77 -12.21 20.55
N SER A 88 -0.53 -11.91 20.57
CA SER A 88 -1.57 -12.83 20.10
C SER A 88 -2.44 -12.20 19.03
N LEU A 89 -2.89 -13.02 18.08
CA LEU A 89 -3.89 -12.65 17.09
C LEU A 89 -5.28 -12.81 17.70
N LEU A 90 -5.96 -11.70 17.94
CA LEU A 90 -7.33 -11.69 18.43
C LEU A 90 -8.29 -11.42 17.26
N LEU A 91 -9.36 -12.20 17.13
CA LEU A 91 -10.35 -12.06 16.06
C LEU A 91 -10.94 -10.65 15.97
N ARG A 92 -11.10 -9.95 17.11
CA ARG A 92 -11.57 -8.56 17.13
C ARG A 92 -10.68 -7.58 16.34
N ARG A 93 -9.40 -7.93 16.11
CA ARG A 93 -8.46 -7.11 15.34
C ARG A 93 -8.59 -7.28 13.83
N PHE A 94 -9.31 -8.30 13.36
CA PHE A 94 -9.52 -8.56 11.93
C PHE A 94 -10.39 -7.47 11.30
N PRO A 95 -9.96 -6.82 10.21
CA PRO A 95 -10.75 -5.80 9.53
C PRO A 95 -11.97 -6.46 8.86
N THR A 96 -13.17 -6.17 9.38
CA THR A 96 -14.43 -6.87 9.05
C THR A 96 -14.71 -6.86 7.55
N THR A 97 -14.60 -5.68 6.90
CA THR A 97 -14.89 -5.53 5.47
C THR A 97 -13.93 -6.33 4.59
N ILE A 98 -12.64 -6.36 4.94
CA ILE A 98 -11.65 -7.20 4.23
C ILE A 98 -11.94 -8.68 4.46
N SER A 99 -12.25 -9.07 5.70
CA SER A 99 -12.60 -10.47 6.00
C SER A 99 -13.83 -10.94 5.22
N MET A 100 -14.85 -10.09 5.08
CA MET A 100 -16.03 -10.40 4.27
C MET A 100 -15.68 -10.59 2.79
N PHE A 101 -14.81 -9.75 2.23
CA PHE A 101 -14.34 -9.92 0.85
C PHE A 101 -13.56 -11.22 0.66
N VAL A 102 -12.62 -11.54 1.56
CA VAL A 102 -11.82 -12.78 1.48
C VAL A 102 -12.71 -14.03 1.65
N LEU A 103 -13.70 -13.97 2.54
CA LEU A 103 -14.69 -15.05 2.68
C LEU A 103 -15.57 -15.20 1.42
N TRP A 104 -15.96 -14.09 0.80
CA TRP A 104 -16.69 -14.15 -0.47
C TRP A 104 -15.85 -14.76 -1.58
N CYS A 105 -14.55 -14.46 -1.67
CA CYS A 105 -13.64 -15.13 -2.59
C CYS A 105 -13.64 -16.67 -2.39
N ALA A 106 -13.73 -17.18 -1.14
CA ALA A 106 -13.88 -18.60 -0.87
C ALA A 106 -15.20 -19.17 -1.44
N VAL A 107 -16.29 -18.45 -1.24
CA VAL A 107 -17.60 -18.87 -1.72
C VAL A 107 -17.62 -18.95 -3.25
N THR A 108 -16.93 -18.04 -3.96
CA THR A 108 -16.84 -18.06 -5.42
C THR A 108 -16.15 -19.31 -5.98
N CYS A 109 -15.34 -20.03 -5.18
CA CYS A 109 -14.71 -21.28 -5.61
C CYS A 109 -15.74 -22.37 -5.96
N ILE A 110 -16.97 -22.31 -5.39
CA ILE A 110 -18.01 -23.32 -5.59
C ILE A 110 -18.49 -23.37 -7.06
N TRP A 111 -18.57 -22.21 -7.71
CA TRP A 111 -19.04 -22.10 -9.11
C TRP A 111 -17.96 -21.62 -10.07
N SER A 112 -16.72 -21.60 -9.63
CA SER A 112 -15.59 -21.19 -10.48
C SER A 112 -15.47 -22.08 -11.71
N ILE A 113 -14.95 -21.52 -12.81
CA ILE A 113 -14.59 -22.31 -14.01
C ILE A 113 -13.45 -23.30 -13.74
N ASP A 114 -12.61 -23.02 -12.74
CA ASP A 114 -11.61 -23.94 -12.19
C ASP A 114 -11.61 -23.81 -10.67
N PRO A 115 -12.42 -24.65 -9.97
CA PRO A 115 -12.53 -24.60 -8.51
C PRO A 115 -11.21 -24.85 -7.79
N ALA A 116 -10.34 -25.71 -8.34
CA ALA A 116 -9.06 -26.04 -7.71
C ALA A 116 -8.09 -24.85 -7.77
N LEU A 117 -7.99 -24.21 -8.92
CA LEU A 117 -7.17 -23.00 -9.11
C LEU A 117 -7.70 -21.84 -8.26
N SER A 118 -9.02 -21.61 -8.25
CA SER A 118 -9.63 -20.58 -7.39
C SER A 118 -9.37 -20.83 -5.91
N ALA A 119 -9.45 -22.07 -5.45
CA ALA A 119 -9.15 -22.44 -4.08
C ALA A 119 -7.67 -22.20 -3.74
N GLN A 120 -6.74 -22.52 -4.63
CA GLN A 120 -5.32 -22.20 -4.46
C GLN A 120 -5.09 -20.70 -4.30
N TYR A 121 -5.67 -19.88 -5.17
CA TYR A 121 -5.54 -18.43 -5.08
C TYR A 121 -6.21 -17.85 -3.84
N TRP A 122 -7.35 -18.42 -3.43
CA TRP A 122 -7.97 -18.02 -2.17
C TRP A 122 -7.12 -18.38 -0.94
N VAL A 123 -6.47 -19.55 -0.92
CA VAL A 123 -5.54 -19.92 0.17
C VAL A 123 -4.38 -18.94 0.23
N VAL A 124 -3.77 -18.59 -0.90
CA VAL A 124 -2.69 -17.60 -0.98
C VAL A 124 -3.18 -16.22 -0.46
N GLN A 125 -4.34 -15.78 -0.91
CA GLN A 125 -4.94 -14.51 -0.48
C GLN A 125 -5.23 -14.48 1.02
N SER A 126 -5.77 -15.58 1.55
CA SER A 126 -6.06 -15.74 2.97
C SER A 126 -4.79 -15.76 3.82
N ALA A 127 -3.78 -16.51 3.39
CA ALA A 127 -2.48 -16.56 4.06
C ALA A 127 -1.83 -15.18 4.10
N LEU A 128 -1.81 -14.47 2.97
CA LEU A 128 -1.27 -13.11 2.87
C LEU A 128 -2.05 -12.14 3.79
N THR A 129 -3.38 -12.27 3.86
CA THR A 129 -4.23 -11.48 4.75
C THR A 129 -3.90 -11.73 6.22
N LEU A 130 -3.77 -12.99 6.63
CA LEU A 130 -3.41 -13.36 8.00
C LEU A 130 -2.03 -12.84 8.39
N VAL A 131 -1.05 -12.98 7.49
CA VAL A 131 0.31 -12.46 7.67
C VAL A 131 0.28 -10.94 7.83
N ALA A 132 -0.45 -10.23 6.97
CA ALA A 132 -0.56 -8.78 7.04
C ALA A 132 -1.19 -8.29 8.37
N ILE A 133 -2.23 -9.00 8.86
CA ILE A 133 -2.82 -8.73 10.18
C ILE A 133 -1.79 -8.98 11.28
N ALA A 134 -1.07 -10.09 11.23
CA ALA A 134 -0.05 -10.43 12.20
C ALA A 134 1.09 -9.40 12.22
N VAL A 135 1.55 -8.95 11.06
CA VAL A 135 2.57 -7.89 10.92
C VAL A 135 2.08 -6.58 11.55
N SER A 136 0.82 -6.19 11.29
CA SER A 136 0.23 -4.98 11.87
C SER A 136 0.10 -5.04 13.41
N VAL A 137 -0.03 -6.24 13.97
CA VAL A 137 -0.07 -6.47 15.43
C VAL A 137 1.33 -6.56 16.03
N ALA A 138 2.29 -7.07 15.25
CA ALA A 138 3.66 -7.31 15.69
C ALA A 138 4.49 -6.04 15.83
N LEU A 139 4.28 -5.04 14.98
CA LEU A 139 5.11 -3.85 14.93
C LEU A 139 4.29 -2.57 15.19
N PRO A 140 4.86 -1.58 15.91
CA PRO A 140 4.29 -0.25 15.96
C PRO A 140 4.35 0.40 14.58
N LEU A 141 3.50 1.41 14.34
CA LEU A 141 3.40 2.08 13.03
C LEU A 141 4.75 2.63 12.55
N THR A 142 5.55 3.19 13.45
CA THR A 142 6.90 3.70 13.14
C THR A 142 7.79 2.63 12.52
N ASP A 143 7.82 1.44 13.12
CA ASP A 143 8.63 0.33 12.65
C ASP A 143 8.09 -0.31 11.36
N LEU A 144 6.76 -0.31 11.19
CA LEU A 144 6.12 -0.69 9.92
C LEU A 144 6.54 0.25 8.79
N VAL A 145 6.52 1.56 9.03
CA VAL A 145 6.93 2.55 8.04
C VAL A 145 8.44 2.46 7.76
N GLU A 146 9.28 2.28 8.77
CA GLU A 146 10.72 2.09 8.55
C GLU A 146 11.03 0.79 7.80
N SER A 147 10.28 -0.30 8.05
CA SER A 147 10.40 -1.55 7.27
C SER A 147 10.00 -1.33 5.81
N LEU A 148 8.95 -0.54 5.56
CA LEU A 148 8.50 -0.20 4.22
C LEU A 148 9.53 0.66 3.48
N ILE A 149 10.07 1.70 4.15
CA ILE A 149 11.15 2.55 3.63
C ILE A 149 12.35 1.69 3.22
N LEU A 150 12.82 0.83 4.11
CA LEU A 150 13.96 -0.04 3.86
C LEU A 150 13.74 -0.97 2.67
N SER A 151 12.58 -1.60 2.61
CA SER A 151 12.19 -2.46 1.48
C SER A 151 12.21 -1.71 0.15
N PHE A 152 11.61 -0.53 0.10
CA PHE A 152 11.53 0.27 -1.11
C PHE A 152 12.90 0.82 -1.54
N GLN A 153 13.77 1.17 -0.57
CA GLN A 153 15.15 1.51 -0.84
C GLN A 153 15.90 0.34 -1.49
N TRP A 154 15.72 -0.89 -1.01
CA TRP A 154 16.31 -2.08 -1.63
C TRP A 154 15.80 -2.30 -3.06
N ILE A 155 14.48 -2.12 -3.30
CA ILE A 155 13.91 -2.28 -4.65
C ILE A 155 14.48 -1.22 -5.60
N ILE A 156 14.56 0.05 -5.19
CA ILE A 156 15.09 1.12 -6.04
C ILE A 156 16.59 0.91 -6.29
N ALA A 157 17.37 0.58 -5.26
CA ALA A 157 18.79 0.31 -5.42
C ALA A 157 19.05 -0.85 -6.38
N SER A 158 18.38 -2.00 -6.18
CA SER A 158 18.50 -3.16 -7.06
C SER A 158 18.03 -2.86 -8.48
N SER A 159 17.02 -1.99 -8.63
CA SER A 159 16.55 -1.53 -9.95
C SER A 159 17.61 -0.73 -10.69
N PHE A 160 18.24 0.25 -10.05
CA PHE A 160 19.30 1.03 -10.68
C PHE A 160 20.53 0.17 -10.99
N ILE A 161 20.90 -0.75 -10.10
CA ILE A 161 21.99 -1.69 -10.36
C ILE A 161 21.69 -2.57 -11.59
N LEU A 162 20.48 -3.13 -11.66
CA LEU A 162 20.06 -3.96 -12.79
C LEU A 162 20.01 -3.16 -14.09
N GLU A 163 19.41 -1.98 -14.10
CA GLU A 163 19.36 -1.10 -15.27
C GLU A 163 20.75 -0.69 -15.75
N LEU A 164 21.66 -0.36 -14.82
CA LEU A 164 23.04 -0.01 -15.14
C LEU A 164 23.81 -1.20 -15.75
N VAL A 165 23.70 -2.39 -15.15
CA VAL A 165 24.32 -3.61 -15.68
C VAL A 165 23.81 -3.90 -17.09
N VAL A 166 22.50 -3.79 -17.31
CA VAL A 166 21.91 -4.05 -18.63
C VAL A 166 22.34 -2.99 -19.64
N ALA A 167 22.33 -1.72 -19.30
CA ALA A 167 22.70 -0.64 -20.22
C ALA A 167 24.20 -0.66 -20.59
N VAL A 168 25.10 -1.05 -19.67
CA VAL A 168 26.57 -1.00 -19.89
C VAL A 168 27.11 -2.33 -20.43
N ILE A 169 26.65 -3.46 -19.86
CA ILE A 169 27.22 -4.77 -20.14
C ILE A 169 26.41 -5.51 -21.19
N VAL A 170 25.09 -5.65 -21.01
CA VAL A 170 24.22 -6.42 -21.93
C VAL A 170 23.98 -5.63 -23.21
N ARG A 171 23.78 -4.32 -23.11
CA ARG A 171 23.56 -3.37 -24.22
C ARG A 171 22.36 -3.72 -25.10
N GLY A 172 21.30 -4.24 -24.50
CA GLY A 172 20.06 -4.63 -25.14
C GLY A 172 19.06 -5.19 -24.14
N PRO A 173 17.86 -5.58 -24.59
CA PRO A 173 16.83 -6.12 -23.71
C PRO A 173 17.31 -7.41 -22.99
N LEU A 174 17.12 -7.48 -21.68
CA LEU A 174 17.42 -8.64 -20.86
C LEU A 174 16.14 -9.42 -20.54
N ALA A 175 16.10 -10.69 -20.97
CA ALA A 175 15.05 -11.62 -20.54
C ALA A 175 15.31 -12.11 -19.11
N PRO A 176 14.26 -12.42 -18.33
CA PRO A 176 14.43 -13.04 -17.03
C PRO A 176 15.06 -14.43 -17.16
N PRO A 177 15.88 -14.90 -16.17
CA PRO A 177 16.58 -16.17 -16.21
C PRO A 177 15.70 -17.38 -16.56
N THR A 178 14.45 -17.38 -16.12
CA THR A 178 13.47 -18.44 -16.41
C THR A 178 13.09 -18.57 -17.90
N LEU A 179 13.41 -17.58 -18.71
CA LEU A 179 13.14 -17.57 -20.15
C LEU A 179 14.41 -17.70 -20.99
N TRP A 180 15.60 -17.84 -20.38
CA TRP A 180 16.85 -18.03 -21.12
C TRP A 180 16.81 -19.32 -21.94
N GLY A 181 17.41 -19.29 -23.11
CA GLY A 181 17.41 -20.40 -24.05
C GLY A 181 16.14 -20.61 -24.86
N ARG A 182 15.07 -19.83 -24.59
CA ARG A 182 13.91 -19.78 -25.46
C ARG A 182 14.22 -18.88 -26.66
N GLY A 183 13.71 -19.23 -27.84
CA GLY A 183 13.95 -18.48 -29.08
C GLY A 183 13.45 -17.03 -28.99
N HIS A 184 12.90 -16.51 -30.06
CA HIS A 184 12.37 -15.12 -30.08
C HIS A 184 11.26 -14.92 -29.03
N LEU A 185 11.47 -13.94 -28.15
CA LEU A 185 10.53 -13.59 -27.10
C LEU A 185 9.71 -12.35 -27.48
N PRO A 186 8.41 -12.31 -27.13
CA PRO A 186 7.60 -11.11 -27.24
C PRO A 186 8.20 -9.94 -26.44
N ALA A 187 8.02 -8.71 -26.89
CA ALA A 187 8.59 -7.52 -26.23
C ALA A 187 8.20 -7.39 -24.75
N SER A 188 6.97 -7.76 -24.39
CA SER A 188 6.47 -7.71 -23.00
C SER A 188 7.07 -8.77 -22.08
N SER A 189 7.80 -9.77 -22.61
CA SER A 189 8.44 -10.82 -21.86
C SER A 189 9.82 -10.44 -21.33
N TYR A 190 10.44 -9.39 -21.88
CA TYR A 190 11.71 -8.91 -21.36
C TYR A 190 11.56 -8.30 -19.98
N TRP A 191 12.59 -8.47 -19.16
CA TRP A 191 12.64 -7.95 -17.79
C TRP A 191 12.97 -6.46 -17.77
N VAL A 192 14.04 -6.09 -18.52
CA VAL A 192 14.58 -4.74 -18.64
C VAL A 192 14.99 -4.47 -20.08
N ASP A 193 14.68 -3.30 -20.60
CA ASP A 193 14.95 -2.93 -22.00
C ASP A 193 16.33 -2.30 -22.24
N GLY A 194 17.06 -1.95 -21.17
CA GLY A 194 18.40 -1.34 -21.27
C GLY A 194 18.42 0.13 -21.65
N ARG A 195 17.33 0.85 -21.47
CA ARG A 195 17.14 2.24 -21.92
C ARG A 195 17.50 3.32 -20.88
N LEU A 196 18.33 2.97 -19.88
CA LEU A 196 18.69 3.91 -18.80
C LEU A 196 19.30 5.21 -19.35
N PHE A 197 20.22 5.14 -20.31
CA PHE A 197 20.91 6.30 -20.89
C PHE A 197 20.16 6.93 -22.06
N GLU A 198 19.07 6.30 -22.52
CA GLU A 198 18.17 6.84 -23.54
C GLU A 198 17.05 7.71 -22.92
N GLY A 199 17.05 7.88 -21.59
CA GLY A 199 16.00 8.59 -20.88
C GLY A 199 14.78 7.75 -20.53
N GLY A 200 14.86 6.42 -20.56
CA GLY A 200 13.80 5.48 -20.23
C GLY A 200 12.91 5.06 -21.41
N PRO A 201 11.78 4.40 -21.15
CA PRO A 201 11.27 4.01 -19.83
C PRO A 201 12.05 2.86 -19.20
N ILE A 202 12.35 2.97 -17.90
CA ILE A 202 12.98 1.92 -17.11
C ILE A 202 11.92 1.03 -16.44
N GLN A 203 12.20 -0.29 -16.32
CA GLN A 203 11.34 -1.27 -15.67
C GLN A 203 11.87 -1.71 -14.29
N GLY A 204 13.17 -1.66 -14.10
CA GLY A 204 13.89 -2.02 -12.89
C GLY A 204 13.65 -3.45 -12.42
N PHE A 205 13.97 -3.72 -11.17
CA PHE A 205 13.82 -5.06 -10.58
C PHE A 205 12.37 -5.59 -10.61
N PRO A 206 11.30 -4.78 -10.39
CA PRO A 206 9.92 -5.24 -10.56
C PRO A 206 9.55 -5.61 -12.01
N GLY A 207 10.39 -5.34 -13.00
CA GLY A 207 10.18 -5.68 -14.42
C GLY A 207 8.94 -5.01 -15.05
N ASN A 208 8.54 -3.86 -14.51
CA ASN A 208 7.45 -3.04 -15.05
C ASN A 208 7.55 -1.62 -14.50
N ARG A 209 7.49 -0.63 -15.41
CA ARG A 209 7.61 0.79 -15.08
C ARG A 209 6.57 1.31 -14.08
N ASN A 210 5.31 0.82 -14.16
CA ASN A 210 4.23 1.32 -13.30
C ASN A 210 4.43 0.92 -11.83
N PRO A 211 4.71 -0.35 -11.47
CA PRO A 211 5.06 -0.71 -10.09
C PRO A 211 6.30 0.00 -9.57
N LEU A 212 7.35 0.12 -10.39
CA LEU A 212 8.58 0.79 -9.98
C LEU A 212 8.33 2.27 -9.65
N ALA A 213 7.61 2.97 -10.52
CA ALA A 213 7.23 4.36 -10.27
C ALA A 213 6.34 4.50 -9.02
N PHE A 214 5.42 3.56 -8.80
CA PHE A 214 4.55 3.59 -7.62
C PHE A 214 5.32 3.37 -6.32
N ILE A 215 6.27 2.45 -6.30
CA ILE A 215 7.18 2.23 -5.17
C ILE A 215 7.98 3.51 -4.88
N ALA A 216 8.50 4.18 -5.90
CA ALA A 216 9.22 5.44 -5.74
C ALA A 216 8.33 6.54 -5.15
N LEU A 217 7.06 6.64 -5.57
CA LEU A 217 6.09 7.57 -5.00
C LEU A 217 5.83 7.27 -3.51
N LEU A 218 5.54 6.01 -3.17
CA LEU A 218 5.28 5.62 -1.77
C LEU A 218 6.49 5.86 -0.87
N LEU A 219 7.70 5.57 -1.37
CA LEU A 219 8.95 5.87 -0.65
C LEU A 219 9.11 7.36 -0.42
N ALA A 220 8.90 8.19 -1.46
CA ALA A 220 9.01 9.63 -1.34
C ALA A 220 8.03 10.19 -0.30
N VAL A 221 6.77 9.72 -0.30
CA VAL A 221 5.76 10.09 0.72
C VAL A 221 6.23 9.76 2.13
N CYS A 222 6.70 8.52 2.36
CA CYS A 222 7.20 8.11 3.67
C CYS A 222 8.39 8.95 4.11
N LEU A 223 9.36 9.22 3.23
CA LEU A 223 10.56 10.01 3.53
C LEU A 223 10.23 11.47 3.85
N VAL A 224 9.32 12.10 3.08
CA VAL A 224 8.91 13.50 3.31
C VAL A 224 8.20 13.63 4.65
N LEU A 225 7.21 12.78 4.94
CA LEU A 225 6.45 12.85 6.19
C LEU A 225 7.33 12.51 7.41
N ARG A 226 8.23 11.51 7.29
CA ARG A 226 9.23 11.22 8.30
C ARG A 226 10.15 12.43 8.56
N TRP A 227 10.66 13.07 7.52
CA TRP A 227 11.47 14.27 7.64
C TRP A 227 10.72 15.42 8.33
N MET A 228 9.48 15.67 7.91
CA MET A 228 8.63 16.69 8.53
C MET A 228 8.37 16.40 10.02
N GLN A 229 8.22 15.14 10.41
CA GLN A 229 8.02 14.73 11.80
C GLN A 229 9.26 14.87 12.65
N THR A 230 10.39 14.37 12.15
CA THR A 230 11.65 14.33 12.93
C THR A 230 12.42 15.64 12.89
N ARG A 231 12.09 16.54 11.96
CA ARG A 231 12.81 17.80 11.70
C ARG A 231 14.30 17.61 11.40
N ARG A 232 14.73 16.40 11.08
CA ARG A 232 16.12 16.07 10.76
C ARG A 232 16.21 15.74 9.26
N ALA A 233 16.80 16.69 8.49
CA ALA A 233 17.19 16.44 7.12
C ALA A 233 18.55 15.72 7.12
N LEU A 234 18.53 14.40 6.98
CA LEU A 234 19.76 13.64 6.79
C LEU A 234 20.14 13.70 5.31
N PRO A 235 21.44 13.85 4.96
CA PRO A 235 21.90 13.77 3.57
C PRO A 235 21.40 12.54 2.83
N SER A 236 21.31 11.39 3.53
CA SER A 236 20.75 10.15 2.99
C SER A 236 19.26 10.29 2.59
N THR A 237 18.46 11.03 3.35
CA THR A 237 17.04 11.28 3.00
C THR A 237 16.94 12.07 1.71
N LEU A 238 17.74 13.10 1.54
CA LEU A 238 17.77 13.92 0.31
C LEU A 238 18.25 13.09 -0.89
N ALA A 239 19.27 12.25 -0.71
CA ALA A 239 19.74 11.35 -1.76
C ALA A 239 18.65 10.37 -2.23
N TRP A 240 17.90 9.77 -1.28
CA TRP A 240 16.80 8.88 -1.61
C TRP A 240 15.60 9.60 -2.24
N LEU A 241 15.30 10.83 -1.83
CA LEU A 241 14.28 11.65 -2.50
C LEU A 241 14.70 12.00 -3.94
N ALA A 242 15.98 12.31 -4.17
CA ALA A 242 16.51 12.49 -5.51
C ALA A 242 16.41 11.21 -6.35
N ALA A 243 16.76 10.04 -5.78
CA ALA A 243 16.60 8.76 -6.44
C ALA A 243 15.13 8.45 -6.79
N CYS A 244 14.19 8.78 -5.90
CA CYS A 244 12.75 8.67 -6.19
C CYS A 244 12.36 9.59 -7.37
N GLY A 245 12.80 10.85 -7.36
CA GLY A 245 12.54 11.81 -8.43
C GLY A 245 13.06 11.32 -9.78
N VAL A 246 14.31 10.85 -9.82
CA VAL A 246 14.91 10.26 -11.03
C VAL A 246 14.11 9.03 -11.49
N THR A 247 13.73 8.14 -10.57
CA THR A 247 12.89 6.96 -10.89
C THR A 247 11.56 7.36 -11.50
N LEU A 248 10.86 8.35 -10.91
CA LEU A 248 9.58 8.85 -11.43
C LEU A 248 9.71 9.42 -12.85
N LEU A 249 10.77 10.16 -13.12
CA LEU A 249 11.05 10.73 -14.45
C LEU A 249 11.36 9.64 -15.46
N LEU A 250 12.29 8.72 -15.13
CA LEU A 250 12.76 7.68 -16.05
C LEU A 250 11.71 6.58 -16.32
N THR A 251 10.77 6.34 -15.41
CA THR A 251 9.69 5.36 -15.64
C THR A 251 8.63 5.85 -16.60
N GLN A 252 8.48 7.18 -16.79
CA GLN A 252 7.50 7.81 -17.69
C GLN A 252 6.08 7.25 -17.49
N SER A 253 5.69 6.96 -16.23
CA SER A 253 4.40 6.35 -15.90
C SER A 253 3.32 7.42 -15.76
N ALA A 254 2.41 7.53 -16.73
CA ALA A 254 1.29 8.47 -16.67
C ALA A 254 0.32 8.18 -15.50
N THR A 255 0.13 6.89 -15.16
CA THR A 255 -0.76 6.49 -14.06
C THR A 255 -0.20 6.92 -12.70
N VAL A 256 1.13 6.85 -12.54
CA VAL A 256 1.78 7.29 -11.30
C VAL A 256 1.91 8.81 -11.25
N ALA A 257 2.06 9.49 -12.39
CA ALA A 257 2.00 10.95 -12.42
C ALA A 257 0.66 11.48 -11.87
N LEU A 258 -0.47 10.83 -12.22
CA LEU A 258 -1.78 11.15 -11.63
C LEU A 258 -1.82 10.90 -10.12
N SER A 259 -1.29 9.77 -9.66
CA SER A 259 -1.20 9.45 -8.22
C SER A 259 -0.29 10.46 -7.49
N THR A 260 0.80 10.88 -8.12
CA THR A 260 1.72 11.90 -7.58
C THR A 260 1.02 13.25 -7.43
N ALA A 261 0.28 13.69 -8.44
CA ALA A 261 -0.52 14.91 -8.36
C ALA A 261 -1.56 14.84 -7.23
N GLY A 262 -2.25 13.69 -7.08
CA GLY A 262 -3.17 13.45 -5.97
C GLY A 262 -2.48 13.51 -4.60
N CYS A 263 -1.33 12.87 -4.44
CA CYS A 263 -0.57 12.93 -3.19
C CYS A 263 -0.08 14.35 -2.87
N LEU A 264 0.39 15.11 -3.87
CA LEU A 264 0.78 16.51 -3.69
C LEU A 264 -0.40 17.37 -3.24
N THR A 265 -1.58 17.19 -3.85
CA THR A 265 -2.80 17.89 -3.44
C THR A 265 -3.14 17.58 -1.97
N VAL A 266 -3.00 16.32 -1.56
CA VAL A 266 -3.20 15.94 -0.15
C VAL A 266 -2.18 16.59 0.77
N VAL A 267 -0.89 16.57 0.43
CA VAL A 267 0.15 17.21 1.24
C VAL A 267 -0.09 18.72 1.37
N VAL A 268 -0.48 19.40 0.28
CA VAL A 268 -0.89 20.81 0.33
C VAL A 268 -2.11 20.99 1.23
N GLY A 269 -3.12 20.13 1.07
CA GLY A 269 -4.31 20.13 1.93
C GLY A 269 -3.96 19.96 3.41
N LEU A 270 -3.02 19.08 3.75
CA LEU A 270 -2.52 18.88 5.11
C LEU A 270 -1.83 20.14 5.68
N VAL A 271 -1.02 20.82 4.86
CA VAL A 271 -0.39 22.08 5.26
C VAL A 271 -1.43 23.17 5.53
N VAL A 272 -2.43 23.27 4.66
CA VAL A 272 -3.56 24.22 4.83
C VAL A 272 -4.36 23.89 6.08
N GLN A 273 -4.64 22.61 6.35
CA GLN A 273 -5.42 22.18 7.51
C GLN A 273 -4.78 22.56 8.86
N ARG A 274 -3.44 22.64 8.96
CA ARG A 274 -2.76 23.12 10.17
C ARG A 274 -3.11 24.57 10.53
N ARG A 275 -3.59 25.36 9.55
CA ARG A 275 -4.02 26.74 9.73
C ARG A 275 -5.53 26.88 9.97
N VAL A 276 -6.26 25.76 9.90
CA VAL A 276 -7.73 25.73 10.02
C VAL A 276 -8.14 25.22 11.40
N PRO A 277 -9.12 25.84 12.07
CA PRO A 277 -9.67 25.34 13.33
C PRO A 277 -10.14 23.89 13.21
N VAL A 278 -9.90 23.07 14.25
CA VAL A 278 -10.10 21.62 14.23
C VAL A 278 -11.54 21.23 13.79
N HIS A 279 -12.56 21.96 14.23
CA HIS A 279 -13.96 21.69 13.90
C HIS A 279 -14.32 21.90 12.41
N LEU A 280 -13.50 22.63 11.65
CA LEU A 280 -13.69 22.87 10.22
C LEU A 280 -12.87 21.93 9.33
N ARG A 281 -11.90 21.20 9.87
CA ARG A 281 -10.95 20.38 9.09
C ARG A 281 -11.62 19.32 8.21
N LEU A 282 -12.64 18.65 8.74
CA LEU A 282 -13.38 17.65 7.93
C LEU A 282 -14.17 18.31 6.79
N ARG A 283 -14.67 19.53 6.97
CA ARG A 283 -15.30 20.30 5.88
C ARG A 283 -14.28 20.66 4.80
N VAL A 284 -13.07 21.05 5.20
CA VAL A 284 -11.97 21.33 4.26
C VAL A 284 -11.61 20.07 3.47
N VAL A 285 -11.49 18.90 4.13
CA VAL A 285 -11.31 17.61 3.43
C VAL A 285 -12.43 17.37 2.44
N GLY A 286 -13.68 17.59 2.82
CA GLY A 286 -14.84 17.44 1.93
C GLY A 286 -14.76 18.35 0.70
N ILE A 287 -14.37 19.62 0.88
CA ILE A 287 -14.18 20.57 -0.22
C ILE A 287 -13.06 20.11 -1.16
N PHE A 288 -11.87 19.75 -0.62
CA PHE A 288 -10.76 19.26 -1.45
C PHE A 288 -11.13 17.98 -2.19
N THR A 289 -11.82 17.04 -1.53
CA THR A 289 -12.29 15.80 -2.17
C THR A 289 -13.30 16.12 -3.27
N GLY A 290 -14.28 16.96 -3.00
CA GLY A 290 -15.30 17.38 -3.98
C GLY A 290 -14.66 18.07 -5.20
N THR A 291 -13.72 18.99 -4.97
CA THR A 291 -12.97 19.65 -6.05
C THR A 291 -12.16 18.64 -6.84
N GLY A 292 -11.50 17.69 -6.18
CA GLY A 292 -10.74 16.62 -6.83
C GLY A 292 -11.63 15.71 -7.69
N VAL A 293 -12.81 15.36 -7.21
CA VAL A 293 -13.80 14.58 -7.99
C VAL A 293 -14.28 15.37 -9.21
N ILE A 294 -14.63 16.64 -9.04
CA ILE A 294 -15.05 17.51 -10.15
C ILE A 294 -13.91 17.61 -11.19
N ALA A 295 -12.69 17.84 -10.76
CA ALA A 295 -11.53 17.90 -11.66
C ALA A 295 -11.32 16.57 -12.40
N ALA A 296 -11.47 15.42 -11.73
CA ALA A 296 -11.39 14.10 -12.35
C ALA A 296 -12.49 13.86 -13.40
N VAL A 297 -13.72 14.29 -13.11
CA VAL A 297 -14.85 14.23 -14.05
C VAL A 297 -14.58 15.10 -15.26
N ILE A 298 -14.13 16.34 -15.06
CA ILE A 298 -13.76 17.25 -16.17
C ILE A 298 -12.64 16.63 -17.01
N ALA A 299 -11.58 16.10 -16.39
CA ALA A 299 -10.48 15.46 -17.09
C ALA A 299 -10.94 14.22 -17.88
N PHE A 300 -11.90 13.46 -17.36
CA PHE A 300 -12.49 12.32 -18.07
C PHE A 300 -13.24 12.75 -19.34
N PHE A 301 -14.05 13.79 -19.28
CA PHE A 301 -14.73 14.33 -20.47
C PHE A 301 -13.78 15.01 -21.43
N ALA A 302 -12.73 15.68 -20.93
CA ALA A 302 -11.71 16.34 -21.74
C ALA A 302 -10.59 15.39 -22.23
N ARG A 303 -10.68 14.08 -21.95
CA ARG A 303 -9.58 13.11 -22.18
C ARG A 303 -9.08 13.06 -23.63
N HIS A 304 -9.96 13.22 -24.62
CA HIS A 304 -9.59 13.25 -26.02
C HIS A 304 -8.75 14.48 -26.33
N TRP A 305 -9.22 15.67 -25.93
CA TRP A 305 -8.49 16.92 -26.11
C TRP A 305 -7.13 16.92 -25.38
N ILE A 306 -7.11 16.37 -24.15
CA ILE A 306 -5.86 16.23 -23.38
C ILE A 306 -4.89 15.27 -24.10
N ALA A 307 -5.38 14.13 -24.60
CA ALA A 307 -4.56 13.15 -25.31
C ALA A 307 -3.95 13.74 -26.58
N ASP A 308 -4.76 14.45 -27.36
CA ASP A 308 -4.32 15.13 -28.59
C ASP A 308 -3.25 16.20 -28.30
N ALA A 309 -3.43 16.99 -27.22
CA ALA A 309 -2.45 18.00 -26.80
C ALA A 309 -1.09 17.40 -26.39
N PHE A 310 -1.08 16.15 -25.90
CA PHE A 310 0.13 15.43 -25.52
C PHE A 310 0.62 14.43 -26.56
N GLY A 311 0.02 14.39 -27.78
CA GLY A 311 0.39 13.46 -28.85
C GLY A 311 0.24 11.98 -28.46
N ARG A 312 -0.69 11.66 -27.57
CA ARG A 312 -0.97 10.29 -27.07
C ARG A 312 -2.34 9.83 -27.55
N SER A 313 -2.49 8.51 -27.74
CA SER A 313 -3.82 7.96 -28.04
C SER A 313 -4.76 8.17 -26.82
N PRO A 314 -6.00 8.59 -27.05
CA PRO A 314 -7.00 8.79 -25.99
C PRO A 314 -7.37 7.48 -25.25
N ASP A 315 -6.91 6.36 -25.74
CA ASP A 315 -7.33 5.00 -25.41
C ASP A 315 -6.60 4.40 -24.19
N MET A 316 -6.13 5.25 -23.27
CA MET A 316 -5.54 4.87 -21.96
C MET A 316 -4.63 3.62 -22.04
N SER A 317 -3.78 3.52 -23.10
CA SER A 317 -2.86 2.38 -23.30
C SER A 317 -3.57 1.02 -23.50
N GLY A 318 -4.69 0.97 -24.20
CA GLY A 318 -5.44 -0.25 -24.51
C GLY A 318 -6.35 -0.75 -23.38
N ARG A 319 -6.49 -0.01 -22.28
CA ARG A 319 -7.37 -0.42 -21.16
C ARG A 319 -8.86 -0.42 -21.54
N SER A 320 -9.28 0.51 -22.39
CA SER A 320 -10.66 0.53 -22.90
C SER A 320 -11.01 -0.78 -23.63
N ILE A 321 -10.09 -1.32 -24.41
CA ILE A 321 -10.28 -2.63 -25.09
C ILE A 321 -10.46 -3.73 -24.03
N ILE A 322 -9.61 -3.75 -23.00
CA ILE A 322 -9.71 -4.75 -21.93
C ILE A 322 -11.07 -4.67 -21.22
N TRP A 323 -11.51 -3.47 -20.85
CA TRP A 323 -12.78 -3.29 -20.14
C TRP A 323 -13.99 -3.60 -21.04
N HIS A 324 -13.91 -3.25 -22.33
CA HIS A 324 -14.97 -3.57 -23.30
C HIS A 324 -15.08 -5.08 -23.50
N SER A 325 -13.95 -5.81 -23.56
CA SER A 325 -13.93 -7.26 -23.65
C SER A 325 -14.39 -7.95 -22.36
N ALA A 326 -14.11 -7.37 -21.19
CA ALA A 326 -14.54 -7.92 -19.91
C ALA A 326 -16.03 -7.68 -19.60
N ALA A 327 -16.63 -6.62 -20.12
CA ALA A 327 -18.01 -6.23 -19.81
C ALA A 327 -19.06 -7.31 -20.13
N PRO A 328 -19.05 -8.00 -21.30
CA PRO A 328 -19.96 -9.10 -21.58
C PRO A 328 -19.84 -10.25 -20.58
N LEU A 329 -18.60 -10.60 -20.18
CA LEU A 329 -18.36 -11.68 -19.22
C LEU A 329 -18.86 -11.32 -17.81
N ILE A 330 -18.76 -10.05 -17.42
CA ILE A 330 -19.36 -9.55 -16.17
C ILE A 330 -20.88 -9.63 -16.25
N ALA A 331 -21.48 -9.28 -17.40
CA ALA A 331 -22.93 -9.35 -17.61
C ALA A 331 -23.46 -10.79 -17.62
N GLU A 332 -22.65 -11.76 -18.04
CA GLU A 332 -23.03 -13.18 -18.03
C GLU A 332 -23.11 -13.75 -16.60
N ARG A 333 -22.18 -13.34 -15.70
CA ARG A 333 -22.16 -13.80 -14.30
C ARG A 333 -22.14 -12.62 -13.31
N PRO A 334 -23.19 -11.79 -13.26
CA PRO A 334 -23.13 -10.49 -12.60
C PRO A 334 -23.01 -10.57 -11.08
N LEU A 335 -23.55 -11.58 -10.42
CA LEU A 335 -23.55 -11.66 -8.95
C LEU A 335 -22.28 -12.29 -8.37
N GLY A 336 -21.85 -13.43 -8.93
CA GLY A 336 -20.78 -14.26 -8.36
C GLY A 336 -19.47 -14.24 -9.13
N GLY A 337 -19.48 -13.71 -10.36
CA GLY A 337 -18.30 -13.74 -11.24
C GLY A 337 -17.88 -15.15 -11.67
N TRP A 338 -16.64 -15.25 -12.15
CA TRP A 338 -16.09 -16.47 -12.76
C TRP A 338 -15.24 -17.31 -11.79
N GLY A 339 -15.07 -16.88 -10.55
CA GLY A 339 -14.20 -17.46 -9.54
C GLY A 339 -13.02 -16.54 -9.21
N TRP A 340 -12.52 -16.62 -7.98
CA TRP A 340 -11.40 -15.79 -7.54
C TRP A 340 -10.08 -16.23 -8.21
N PHE A 341 -9.47 -15.33 -8.96
CA PHE A 341 -8.17 -15.56 -9.61
C PHE A 341 -7.21 -14.39 -9.33
N ILE A 342 -5.93 -14.71 -9.13
CA ILE A 342 -4.83 -13.73 -9.11
C ILE A 342 -4.25 -13.66 -10.53
N GLY A 343 -4.94 -12.88 -11.40
CA GLY A 343 -4.75 -12.91 -12.84
C GLY A 343 -5.58 -13.96 -13.53
N TRP A 344 -6.18 -13.60 -14.67
CA TRP A 344 -7.09 -14.49 -15.41
C TRP A 344 -6.34 -15.70 -15.98
N PRO A 345 -6.93 -16.89 -15.93
CA PRO A 345 -6.34 -18.06 -16.55
C PRO A 345 -6.52 -17.98 -18.08
N THR A 346 -5.55 -17.37 -18.77
CA THR A 346 -5.61 -17.12 -20.23
C THR A 346 -5.57 -18.38 -21.09
N TRP A 347 -5.47 -19.56 -20.47
CA TRP A 347 -5.53 -20.88 -21.10
C TRP A 347 -6.89 -21.58 -20.96
N LEU A 348 -7.83 -20.96 -20.22
CA LEU A 348 -9.19 -21.47 -20.01
C LEU A 348 -10.23 -20.53 -20.63
N GLU A 349 -11.26 -21.13 -21.25
CA GLU A 349 -12.44 -20.36 -21.64
C GLU A 349 -13.20 -19.85 -20.40
N PRO A 350 -13.74 -18.64 -20.41
CA PRO A 350 -13.83 -17.71 -21.55
C PRO A 350 -12.66 -16.69 -21.61
N PHE A 351 -11.58 -16.91 -20.88
CA PHE A 351 -10.44 -15.96 -20.83
C PHE A 351 -9.39 -16.23 -21.90
N ALA A 352 -9.46 -17.41 -22.57
CA ALA A 352 -8.55 -17.76 -23.66
C ALA A 352 -8.71 -16.79 -24.83
N GLY A 353 -7.62 -16.05 -25.15
CA GLY A 353 -7.64 -15.07 -26.23
C GLY A 353 -8.52 -13.85 -26.01
N LEU A 354 -9.05 -13.61 -24.80
CA LEU A 354 -9.96 -12.50 -24.48
C LEU A 354 -9.40 -11.14 -24.91
N VAL A 355 -8.13 -10.87 -24.59
CA VAL A 355 -7.40 -9.69 -25.05
C VAL A 355 -5.97 -10.08 -25.38
N VAL A 356 -5.59 -10.00 -26.64
CA VAL A 356 -4.23 -10.26 -27.13
C VAL A 356 -3.59 -8.94 -27.50
N ARG A 357 -2.39 -8.68 -26.99
CA ARG A 357 -1.59 -7.49 -27.29
C ARG A 357 -0.99 -7.59 -28.69
N GLN A 358 -0.48 -6.47 -29.20
CA GLN A 358 0.17 -6.41 -30.52
C GLN A 358 1.40 -7.33 -30.64
N ASP A 359 2.06 -7.66 -29.52
CA ASP A 359 3.19 -8.58 -29.47
C ASP A 359 2.78 -10.05 -29.33
N GLY A 360 1.49 -10.38 -29.45
CA GLY A 360 0.94 -11.72 -29.36
C GLY A 360 0.74 -12.24 -27.93
N THR A 361 1.04 -11.44 -26.90
CA THR A 361 0.84 -11.86 -25.49
C THR A 361 -0.57 -11.59 -25.01
N SER A 362 -1.16 -12.57 -24.30
CA SER A 362 -2.47 -12.39 -23.69
C SER A 362 -2.38 -11.51 -22.43
N THR A 363 -3.36 -10.62 -22.29
CA THR A 363 -3.56 -9.88 -21.05
C THR A 363 -4.29 -10.76 -20.04
N ASN A 364 -3.81 -10.76 -18.80
CA ASN A 364 -4.36 -11.58 -17.70
C ASN A 364 -4.92 -10.76 -16.54
N GLN A 365 -5.17 -9.46 -16.74
CA GLN A 365 -5.72 -8.58 -15.70
C GLN A 365 -6.45 -7.38 -16.29
N ALA A 366 -7.43 -6.85 -15.56
CA ALA A 366 -8.24 -5.70 -16.01
C ALA A 366 -7.50 -4.36 -15.97
N HIS A 367 -6.36 -4.25 -15.30
CA HIS A 367 -5.72 -2.97 -14.98
C HIS A 367 -6.69 -1.95 -14.33
N ASN A 368 -7.62 -2.48 -13.54
CA ASN A 368 -8.59 -1.73 -12.74
C ASN A 368 -9.12 -2.67 -11.66
N ALA A 369 -8.92 -2.33 -10.39
CA ALA A 369 -9.26 -3.20 -9.27
C ALA A 369 -10.77 -3.51 -9.19
N TYR A 370 -11.61 -2.58 -9.60
CA TYR A 370 -13.07 -2.73 -9.54
C TYR A 370 -13.59 -3.63 -10.65
N VAL A 371 -13.08 -3.46 -11.87
CA VAL A 371 -13.40 -4.35 -13.01
C VAL A 371 -12.86 -5.75 -12.75
N GLU A 372 -11.66 -5.87 -12.20
CA GLU A 372 -11.06 -7.16 -11.80
C GLU A 372 -11.94 -7.89 -10.78
N ALA A 373 -12.35 -7.20 -9.72
CA ALA A 373 -13.22 -7.76 -8.70
C ALA A 373 -14.60 -8.14 -9.28
N ALA A 374 -15.18 -7.28 -10.14
CA ALA A 374 -16.48 -7.56 -10.77
C ALA A 374 -16.41 -8.80 -11.69
N LEU A 375 -15.32 -8.96 -12.45
CA LEU A 375 -15.13 -10.11 -13.33
C LEU A 375 -14.94 -11.41 -12.56
N THR A 376 -14.07 -11.38 -11.55
CA THR A 376 -13.69 -12.59 -10.80
C THR A 376 -14.71 -12.98 -9.73
N THR A 377 -15.28 -12.01 -9.01
CA THR A 377 -16.14 -12.25 -7.83
C THR A 377 -17.54 -11.65 -7.95
N GLY A 378 -17.90 -11.13 -9.13
CA GLY A 378 -19.19 -10.50 -9.40
C GLY A 378 -19.36 -9.15 -8.69
N CYS A 379 -20.54 -8.56 -8.85
CA CYS A 379 -20.86 -7.27 -8.23
C CYS A 379 -20.87 -7.36 -6.69
N VAL A 380 -21.16 -8.53 -6.10
CA VAL A 380 -21.08 -8.71 -4.64
C VAL A 380 -19.64 -8.56 -4.15
N GLY A 381 -18.68 -9.24 -4.77
CA GLY A 381 -17.28 -9.10 -4.41
C GLY A 381 -16.71 -7.72 -4.74
N ALA A 382 -17.08 -7.14 -5.88
CA ALA A 382 -16.71 -5.76 -6.23
C ALA A 382 -17.24 -4.74 -5.21
N PHE A 383 -18.48 -4.91 -4.74
CA PHE A 383 -19.04 -4.09 -3.67
C PHE A 383 -18.28 -4.24 -2.35
N LEU A 384 -17.99 -5.49 -1.93
CA LEU A 384 -17.25 -5.75 -0.69
C LEU A 384 -15.82 -5.19 -0.74
N ALA A 385 -15.11 -5.35 -1.87
CA ALA A 385 -13.78 -4.78 -2.07
C ALA A 385 -13.83 -3.25 -2.02
N THR A 386 -14.78 -2.63 -2.74
CA THR A 386 -14.97 -1.18 -2.77
C THR A 386 -15.33 -0.66 -1.37
N ALA A 387 -16.23 -1.32 -0.66
CA ALA A 387 -16.60 -0.96 0.71
C ALA A 387 -15.38 -1.03 1.66
N ALA A 388 -14.54 -2.07 1.53
CA ALA A 388 -13.33 -2.19 2.32
C ALA A 388 -12.33 -1.04 2.04
N ILE A 389 -12.14 -0.67 0.77
CA ILE A 389 -11.27 0.41 0.34
C ILE A 389 -11.78 1.75 0.89
N ILE A 390 -13.04 2.09 0.64
CA ILE A 390 -13.64 3.37 1.05
C ILE A 390 -13.71 3.48 2.58
N TRP A 391 -14.10 2.40 3.27
CA TRP A 391 -14.15 2.39 4.73
C TRP A 391 -12.77 2.63 5.35
N THR A 392 -11.75 1.93 4.85
CA THR A 392 -10.37 2.12 5.33
C THR A 392 -9.90 3.54 5.06
N LEU A 393 -10.10 4.05 3.84
CA LEU A 393 -9.74 5.41 3.46
C LEU A 393 -10.40 6.45 4.38
N PHE A 394 -11.70 6.33 4.62
CA PHE A 394 -12.43 7.21 5.53
C PHE A 394 -11.83 7.20 6.95
N ARG A 395 -11.53 6.01 7.48
CA ARG A 395 -10.97 5.84 8.83
C ARG A 395 -9.56 6.44 8.96
N VAL A 396 -8.67 6.17 8.00
CA VAL A 396 -7.30 6.72 8.06
C VAL A 396 -7.27 8.22 7.88
N VAL A 397 -8.15 8.79 7.05
CA VAL A 397 -8.28 10.24 6.88
C VAL A 397 -8.77 10.90 8.18
N LYS A 398 -9.75 10.31 8.87
CA LYS A 398 -10.18 10.81 10.19
C LYS A 398 -9.04 10.83 11.21
N VAL A 399 -8.25 9.78 11.28
CA VAL A 399 -7.08 9.71 12.18
C VAL A 399 -6.04 10.76 11.80
N ALA A 400 -5.71 10.87 10.50
CA ALA A 400 -4.75 11.85 10.00
C ALA A 400 -5.16 13.29 10.35
N VAL A 401 -6.44 13.64 10.14
CA VAL A 401 -6.97 14.97 10.44
C VAL A 401 -6.92 15.27 11.95
N ALA A 402 -7.18 14.27 12.79
CA ALA A 402 -7.14 14.42 14.23
C ALA A 402 -5.71 14.68 14.77
N HIS A 403 -4.70 14.05 14.18
CA HIS A 403 -3.32 14.06 14.70
C HIS A 403 -2.33 14.87 13.84
N ILE A 404 -2.82 15.62 12.86
CA ILE A 404 -1.96 16.35 11.91
C ILE A 404 -1.00 17.35 12.57
N ASP A 405 -1.36 17.91 13.71
CA ASP A 405 -0.55 18.89 14.43
C ASP A 405 0.54 18.20 15.28
N ASP A 406 0.25 17.03 15.82
CA ASP A 406 1.07 16.40 16.86
C ASP A 406 1.90 15.22 16.33
N ASN A 407 1.33 14.41 15.42
CA ASN A 407 1.93 13.14 14.99
C ASN A 407 1.75 12.85 13.51
N LEU A 408 2.72 13.19 12.69
CA LEU A 408 2.70 12.92 11.25
C LEU A 408 2.88 11.43 10.90
N TRP A 409 3.34 10.59 11.83
CA TRP A 409 3.33 9.14 11.61
C TRP A 409 1.91 8.63 11.34
N ASP A 410 0.92 9.17 12.06
CA ASP A 410 -0.50 8.81 11.88
C ASP A 410 -1.11 9.33 10.55
N VAL A 411 -0.41 10.24 9.88
CA VAL A 411 -0.81 10.77 8.56
C VAL A 411 -0.33 9.87 7.42
N ILE A 412 0.81 9.18 7.59
CA ILE A 412 1.40 8.34 6.55
C ILE A 412 0.40 7.31 5.99
N PRO A 413 -0.33 6.52 6.81
CA PRO A 413 -1.31 5.55 6.31
C PRO A 413 -2.40 6.18 5.43
N ALA A 414 -2.81 7.41 5.72
CA ALA A 414 -3.82 8.12 4.92
C ALA A 414 -3.27 8.48 3.53
N VAL A 415 -2.05 9.03 3.44
CA VAL A 415 -1.46 9.40 2.15
C VAL A 415 -1.14 8.17 1.32
N LEU A 416 -0.62 7.09 1.93
CA LEU A 416 -0.41 5.81 1.25
C LEU A 416 -1.72 5.23 0.72
N MET A 417 -2.79 5.25 1.52
CA MET A 417 -4.10 4.74 1.11
C MET A 417 -4.70 5.57 -0.03
N ILE A 418 -4.52 6.90 -0.03
CA ILE A 418 -4.95 7.77 -1.13
C ILE A 418 -4.20 7.44 -2.42
N ALA A 419 -2.88 7.26 -2.35
CA ALA A 419 -2.08 6.84 -3.50
C ALA A 419 -2.58 5.51 -4.08
N MET A 420 -2.82 4.52 -3.22
CA MET A 420 -3.35 3.21 -3.59
C MET A 420 -4.77 3.29 -4.17
N PHE A 421 -5.63 4.13 -3.59
CA PHE A 421 -6.98 4.38 -4.08
C PHE A 421 -6.97 4.99 -5.48
N ILE A 422 -6.15 6.02 -5.74
CA ILE A 422 -6.03 6.61 -7.08
C ILE A 422 -5.50 5.56 -8.07
N GLN A 423 -4.49 4.79 -7.68
CA GLN A 423 -3.94 3.74 -8.53
C GLN A 423 -4.94 2.63 -8.85
N SER A 424 -5.88 2.31 -7.95
CA SER A 424 -6.85 1.23 -8.12
C SER A 424 -7.78 1.41 -9.34
N PHE A 425 -7.96 2.63 -9.84
CA PHE A 425 -8.69 2.91 -11.08
C PHE A 425 -7.90 2.56 -12.35
N THR A 426 -6.59 2.43 -12.24
CA THR A 426 -5.70 2.22 -13.38
C THR A 426 -4.85 0.94 -13.27
N GLU A 427 -4.88 0.27 -12.14
CA GLU A 427 -4.17 -0.99 -11.90
C GLU A 427 -4.98 -1.90 -10.96
N SER A 428 -4.96 -3.21 -11.21
CA SER A 428 -5.64 -4.20 -10.36
C SER A 428 -4.85 -4.56 -9.09
N ARG A 429 -3.63 -4.03 -8.94
CA ARG A 429 -2.65 -4.44 -7.92
C ARG A 429 -3.07 -4.26 -6.48
N LEU A 430 -4.02 -3.35 -6.20
CA LEU A 430 -4.55 -3.18 -4.83
C LEU A 430 -5.12 -4.49 -4.27
N LEU A 431 -5.62 -5.37 -5.14
CA LEU A 431 -6.18 -6.67 -4.75
C LEU A 431 -5.14 -7.78 -4.57
N PHE A 432 -3.85 -7.51 -4.93
CA PHE A 432 -2.85 -8.56 -5.04
C PHE A 432 -1.53 -8.21 -4.33
N GLU A 433 -0.78 -9.23 -3.96
CA GLU A 433 0.63 -9.18 -3.53
C GLU A 433 0.93 -8.09 -2.47
N GLY A 434 2.01 -7.32 -2.66
CA GLY A 434 2.48 -6.32 -1.70
C GLY A 434 1.49 -5.18 -1.44
N ASN A 435 0.73 -4.76 -2.47
CA ASN A 435 -0.28 -3.72 -2.29
C ASN A 435 -1.44 -4.21 -1.41
N TRP A 436 -1.90 -5.46 -1.59
CA TRP A 436 -2.90 -6.07 -0.72
C TRP A 436 -2.37 -6.19 0.72
N MET A 437 -1.13 -6.66 0.88
CA MET A 437 -0.51 -6.75 2.20
C MET A 437 -0.47 -5.38 2.90
N LEU A 438 -0.04 -4.32 2.22
CA LEU A 438 0.00 -2.96 2.76
C LEU A 438 -1.41 -2.45 3.08
N PHE A 439 -2.40 -2.69 2.22
CA PHE A 439 -3.79 -2.33 2.45
C PHE A 439 -4.35 -3.00 3.71
N VAL A 440 -4.15 -4.30 3.89
CA VAL A 440 -4.61 -5.05 5.07
C VAL A 440 -3.92 -4.57 6.34
N ILE A 441 -2.61 -4.28 6.29
CA ILE A 441 -1.85 -3.69 7.42
C ILE A 441 -2.48 -2.36 7.84
N ILE A 442 -2.72 -1.47 6.89
CA ILE A 442 -3.33 -0.15 7.16
C ILE A 442 -4.74 -0.30 7.74
N ALA A 443 -5.56 -1.18 7.17
CA ALA A 443 -6.93 -1.44 7.62
C ALA A 443 -6.96 -2.05 9.04
N THR A 444 -6.03 -2.94 9.35
CA THR A 444 -5.88 -3.52 10.69
C THR A 444 -5.42 -2.48 11.69
N TRP A 445 -4.39 -1.70 11.35
CA TRP A 445 -3.86 -0.65 12.19
C TRP A 445 -4.95 0.38 12.56
N VAL A 446 -5.70 0.87 11.58
CA VAL A 446 -6.74 1.88 11.84
C VAL A 446 -7.94 1.30 12.59
N LYS A 447 -8.22 0.00 12.46
CA LYS A 447 -9.25 -0.66 13.26
C LYS A 447 -8.85 -0.71 14.73
N VAL A 448 -7.65 -1.17 15.03
CA VAL A 448 -7.13 -1.27 16.40
C VAL A 448 -7.03 0.12 17.05
N ARG A 449 -6.54 1.11 16.31
CA ARG A 449 -6.42 2.50 16.83
C ARG A 449 -7.79 3.16 17.04
N GLY A 450 -8.78 2.83 16.24
CA GLY A 450 -10.13 3.41 16.37
C GLY A 450 -10.94 2.83 17.55
N GLU A 451 -10.42 1.84 18.27
CA GLU A 451 -10.96 1.39 19.56
C GLU A 451 -10.54 2.35 20.69
N VAL A 452 -9.52 3.18 20.48
CA VAL A 452 -9.14 4.26 21.39
C VAL A 452 -9.96 5.49 21.03
N PRO A 453 -10.70 6.11 21.98
CA PRO A 453 -11.44 7.34 21.71
C PRO A 453 -10.52 8.41 21.16
N ILE A 454 -10.85 8.96 19.98
CA ILE A 454 -10.15 10.14 19.45
C ILE A 454 -10.61 11.31 20.30
N VAL A 455 -9.84 11.65 21.32
CA VAL A 455 -10.07 12.87 22.11
C VAL A 455 -9.61 14.04 21.24
N TRP A 456 -10.58 14.81 20.72
CA TRP A 456 -10.27 16.03 20.00
C TRP A 456 -9.64 17.05 20.97
N PRO A 457 -8.55 17.74 20.64
CA PRO A 457 -7.87 18.66 21.53
C PRO A 457 -8.79 19.76 22.11
N SER A 458 -9.85 20.12 21.39
CA SER A 458 -10.87 21.09 21.87
C SER A 458 -11.73 20.58 23.04
N ALA A 459 -12.01 19.26 23.10
CA ALA A 459 -12.76 18.67 24.22
C ALA A 459 -11.90 18.60 25.49
N ALA A 460 -10.61 18.36 25.36
CA ALA A 460 -9.68 18.31 26.49
C ALA A 460 -9.52 19.70 27.15
N ARG A 461 -9.53 20.80 26.39
CA ARG A 461 -9.51 22.16 26.96
C ARG A 461 -10.82 22.55 27.68
N GLN A 462 -11.97 22.13 27.17
CA GLN A 462 -13.24 22.40 27.85
C GLN A 462 -13.38 21.68 29.19
N TYR A 463 -12.81 20.47 29.32
CA TYR A 463 -12.81 19.75 30.59
C TYR A 463 -11.86 20.35 31.64
N LEU A 464 -10.82 21.06 31.21
CA LEU A 464 -9.87 21.74 32.12
C LEU A 464 -10.32 23.17 32.51
N GLU A 465 -11.25 23.78 31.77
CA GLU A 465 -11.82 25.10 32.10
C GLU A 465 -13.05 25.01 33.03
N TYR A 466 -13.61 23.82 33.25
CA TYR A 466 -14.76 23.58 34.13
C TYR A 466 -14.45 22.66 35.32
N SER A 467 -13.19 22.26 35.55
CA SER A 467 -12.71 21.58 36.75
C SER A 467 -11.80 22.51 37.55
#